data_77971f6f2366f35c869bcc8380d2d04b
#
_entry.id   77971f6f2366f35c869bcc8380d2d04b
#
_cell.length_a   1.000
_cell.length_b   1.000
_cell.length_c   1.000
_cell.angle_alpha   90.00
_cell.angle_beta   90.00
_cell.angle_gamma   90.00
#
_symmetry.space_group_name_H-M   'P 1'
#
loop_
_entity.id
_entity.type
_entity.pdbx_description
1 polymer ?
#
loop_
_entity_poly.entity_id
_entity_poly.type
_entity_poly.pdbx_seq_one_letter_code
_entity_poly.pdbx_strand_id
1 'polypeptide(L)'
;MPGKFGFPLDSVLLPLVYPRLLTLGPVSIPTYGVFAAVALIVGLSLAMRTAARLRVAPDAMWNLGLITVFTAVLGSKLLLISGHWHDFLSYPLLMLSISVPRTVDSVLTQIGLGLSAGLLYMTLKRMPWLDTFDAAAPGWALGQAILALGCFFAGCDYGRPTSLPWGVVFHSRWAALWNGTPLNTRLQPVQLYLCAVQLALCWLLLWWLPKRRQPGELAGAWMLASGLTRFFLDFYLGGDRLLILSGALSLTQAIDFCLVVIGALLLMEKRPTQLATS
;
A
#
# COMPACT_ATOMS: atom_id res chain seq x y z
N MET A 1 -29.14 36.23 6.76
CA MET A 1 -29.36 34.82 6.38
C MET A 1 -28.58 34.53 5.11
N PRO A 2 -27.45 33.82 5.15
CA PRO A 2 -26.76 33.34 3.95
C PRO A 2 -27.17 31.89 3.68
N GLY A 3 -27.62 31.66 2.45
CA GLY A 3 -28.14 30.39 1.97
C GLY A 3 -27.12 29.27 2.05
N LYS A 4 -27.53 28.17 2.68
CA LYS A 4 -26.82 26.90 2.69
C LYS A 4 -27.02 26.21 1.34
N PHE A 5 -26.13 26.47 0.37
CA PHE A 5 -25.91 25.54 -0.73
C PHE A 5 -24.90 24.50 -0.27
N GLY A 6 -25.34 23.58 0.57
CA GLY A 6 -24.62 22.38 0.90
C GLY A 6 -25.25 21.22 0.13
N PHE A 7 -24.63 20.78 -0.97
CA PHE A 7 -24.91 19.44 -1.48
C PHE A 7 -24.53 18.46 -0.38
N PRO A 8 -25.45 17.66 0.14
CA PRO A 8 -25.13 16.66 1.16
C PRO A 8 -24.40 15.50 0.48
N LEU A 9 -23.07 15.61 0.36
CA LEU A 9 -22.20 14.49 -0.02
C LEU A 9 -22.44 13.27 0.89
N ASP A 10 -22.87 13.52 2.13
CA ASP A 10 -23.21 12.49 3.12
C ASP A 10 -24.32 11.55 2.63
N SER A 11 -25.29 12.03 1.84
CA SER A 11 -26.40 11.21 1.33
C SER A 11 -26.01 10.34 0.13
N VAL A 12 -24.95 10.70 -0.59
CA VAL A 12 -24.46 9.97 -1.77
C VAL A 12 -23.43 8.91 -1.39
N LEU A 13 -22.64 9.15 -0.34
CA LEU A 13 -21.59 8.23 0.10
C LEU A 13 -22.06 7.21 1.15
N LEU A 14 -23.24 7.43 1.76
CA LEU A 14 -23.82 6.55 2.78
C LEU A 14 -23.97 5.07 2.39
N PRO A 15 -24.31 4.69 1.13
CA PRO A 15 -24.37 3.29 0.73
C PRO A 15 -23.03 2.68 0.31
N LEU A 16 -21.94 3.47 0.23
CA LEU A 16 -20.66 3.02 -0.37
C LEU A 16 -19.70 2.34 0.61
N VAL A 17 -19.92 2.45 1.92
CA VAL A 17 -19.02 1.86 2.93
C VAL A 17 -19.52 0.48 3.34
N TYR A 18 -19.01 -0.55 2.69
CA TYR A 18 -19.28 -1.95 2.96
C TYR A 18 -18.01 -2.70 3.35
N PRO A 19 -17.68 -2.85 4.65
CA PRO A 19 -16.52 -3.64 5.10
C PRO A 19 -16.63 -5.12 4.73
N ARG A 20 -17.85 -5.62 4.50
CA ARG A 20 -18.14 -6.97 4.01
C ARG A 20 -18.80 -6.89 2.65
N LEU A 21 -18.14 -7.47 1.63
CA LEU A 21 -18.67 -7.49 0.27
C LEU A 21 -19.77 -8.54 0.11
N LEU A 22 -19.55 -9.74 0.67
CA LEU A 22 -20.45 -10.88 0.60
C LEU A 22 -20.39 -11.67 1.91
N THR A 23 -21.56 -12.15 2.36
CA THR A 23 -21.69 -13.08 3.49
C THR A 23 -22.30 -14.37 2.98
N LEU A 24 -21.54 -15.47 2.98
CA LEU A 24 -21.96 -16.81 2.62
C LEU A 24 -21.99 -17.66 3.89
N GLY A 25 -23.12 -17.65 4.61
CA GLY A 25 -23.24 -18.34 5.88
C GLY A 25 -22.25 -17.79 6.92
N PRO A 26 -21.40 -18.65 7.55
CA PRO A 26 -20.42 -18.20 8.54
C PRO A 26 -19.20 -17.47 7.94
N VAL A 27 -19.01 -17.55 6.63
CA VAL A 27 -17.87 -16.96 5.92
C VAL A 27 -18.24 -15.59 5.38
N SER A 28 -17.49 -14.56 5.78
CA SER A 28 -17.62 -13.22 5.21
C SER A 28 -16.37 -12.83 4.43
N ILE A 29 -16.56 -12.36 3.20
CA ILE A 29 -15.47 -11.87 2.34
C ILE A 29 -15.26 -10.39 2.66
N PRO A 30 -14.11 -9.99 3.26
CA PRO A 30 -13.84 -8.60 3.55
C PRO A 30 -13.58 -7.82 2.26
N THR A 31 -14.18 -6.63 2.15
CA THR A 31 -14.00 -5.74 0.99
C THR A 31 -12.53 -5.41 0.74
N TYR A 32 -11.77 -5.12 1.80
CA TYR A 32 -10.33 -4.86 1.69
C TYR A 32 -9.58 -6.02 1.01
N GLY A 33 -9.90 -7.28 1.34
CA GLY A 33 -9.26 -8.45 0.74
C GLY A 33 -9.48 -8.56 -0.76
N VAL A 34 -10.68 -8.22 -1.22
CA VAL A 34 -10.99 -8.19 -2.67
C VAL A 34 -10.19 -7.08 -3.37
N PHE A 35 -10.18 -5.87 -2.79
CA PHE A 35 -9.37 -4.79 -3.35
C PHE A 35 -7.86 -5.10 -3.32
N ALA A 36 -7.36 -5.82 -2.31
CA ALA A 36 -5.98 -6.27 -2.26
C ALA A 36 -5.65 -7.26 -3.38
N ALA A 37 -6.54 -8.21 -3.65
CA ALA A 37 -6.37 -9.15 -4.77
C ALA A 37 -6.39 -8.41 -6.13
N VAL A 38 -7.32 -7.48 -6.32
CA VAL A 38 -7.41 -6.65 -7.54
C VAL A 38 -6.16 -5.78 -7.68
N ALA A 39 -5.70 -5.15 -6.59
CA ALA A 39 -4.48 -4.33 -6.58
C ALA A 39 -3.24 -5.13 -6.99
N LEU A 40 -3.11 -6.36 -6.48
CA LEU A 40 -2.02 -7.26 -6.83
C LEU A 40 -2.07 -7.62 -8.32
N ILE A 41 -3.21 -8.10 -8.82
CA ILE A 41 -3.36 -8.54 -10.22
C ILE A 41 -3.14 -7.36 -11.18
N VAL A 42 -3.80 -6.21 -10.94
CA VAL A 42 -3.71 -5.05 -11.82
C VAL A 42 -2.33 -4.40 -11.74
N GLY A 43 -1.77 -4.26 -10.54
CA GLY A 43 -0.44 -3.71 -10.32
C GLY A 43 0.65 -4.56 -10.99
N LEU A 44 0.62 -5.89 -10.80
CA LEU A 44 1.57 -6.80 -11.46
C LEU A 44 1.39 -6.85 -12.98
N SER A 45 0.14 -6.82 -13.47
CA SER A 45 -0.13 -6.77 -14.91
C SER A 45 0.45 -5.51 -15.56
N LEU A 46 0.36 -4.37 -14.86
CA LEU A 46 1.00 -3.14 -15.31
C LEU A 46 2.53 -3.24 -15.23
N ALA A 47 3.08 -3.78 -14.13
CA ALA A 47 4.52 -3.99 -13.98
C ALA A 47 5.11 -4.92 -15.06
N MET A 48 4.39 -5.96 -15.48
CA MET A 48 4.77 -6.81 -16.63
C MET A 48 4.84 -6.02 -17.95
N ARG A 49 3.82 -5.17 -18.19
CA ARG A 49 3.78 -4.36 -19.44
C ARG A 49 4.91 -3.34 -19.47
N THR A 50 5.25 -2.73 -18.35
CA THR A 50 6.38 -1.80 -18.23
C THR A 50 7.72 -2.53 -18.29
N ALA A 51 7.84 -3.73 -17.70
CA ALA A 51 9.01 -4.60 -17.78
C ALA A 51 9.38 -4.93 -19.23
N ALA A 52 8.38 -5.29 -20.06
CA ALA A 52 8.58 -5.56 -21.48
C ALA A 52 9.18 -4.35 -22.23
N ARG A 53 8.82 -3.11 -21.84
CA ARG A 53 9.38 -1.89 -22.42
C ARG A 53 10.82 -1.60 -21.98
N LEU A 54 11.22 -2.10 -20.82
CA LEU A 54 12.55 -1.93 -20.23
C LEU A 54 13.47 -3.15 -20.43
N ARG A 55 13.07 -4.09 -21.31
CA ARG A 55 13.81 -5.32 -21.61
C ARG A 55 14.02 -6.21 -20.38
N VAL A 56 13.15 -6.11 -19.38
CA VAL A 56 13.06 -7.03 -18.26
C VAL A 56 12.05 -8.12 -18.59
N ALA A 57 12.36 -9.38 -18.31
CA ALA A 57 11.46 -10.49 -18.60
C ALA A 57 10.12 -10.36 -17.85
N PRO A 58 8.96 -10.23 -18.54
CA PRO A 58 7.67 -10.03 -17.91
C PRO A 58 7.28 -11.14 -16.94
N ASP A 59 7.55 -12.41 -17.30
CA ASP A 59 7.25 -13.57 -16.44
C ASP A 59 8.08 -13.55 -15.15
N ALA A 60 9.35 -13.12 -15.25
CA ALA A 60 10.19 -12.96 -14.06
C ALA A 60 9.66 -11.83 -13.16
N MET A 61 9.13 -10.74 -13.73
CA MET A 61 8.47 -9.67 -12.98
C MET A 61 7.21 -10.16 -12.26
N TRP A 62 6.37 -10.96 -12.93
CA TRP A 62 5.18 -11.56 -12.33
C TRP A 62 5.54 -12.46 -11.16
N ASN A 63 6.48 -13.38 -11.36
CA ASN A 63 6.96 -14.31 -10.33
C ASN A 63 7.60 -13.56 -9.16
N LEU A 64 8.41 -12.52 -9.42
CA LEU A 64 8.99 -11.65 -8.39
C LEU A 64 7.91 -11.07 -7.49
N GLY A 65 6.87 -10.49 -8.08
CA GLY A 65 5.77 -9.89 -7.32
C GLY A 65 5.02 -10.91 -6.47
N LEU A 66 4.68 -12.07 -7.05
CA LEU A 66 4.00 -13.15 -6.31
C LEU A 66 4.89 -13.67 -5.17
N ILE A 67 6.15 -14.00 -5.44
CA ILE A 67 7.08 -14.51 -4.42
C ILE A 67 7.21 -13.49 -3.28
N THR A 68 7.43 -12.22 -3.59
CA THR A 68 7.58 -11.16 -2.59
C THR A 68 6.33 -11.05 -1.70
N VAL A 69 5.14 -10.96 -2.29
CA VAL A 69 3.89 -10.77 -1.56
C VAL A 69 3.51 -12.01 -0.76
N PHE A 70 3.56 -13.20 -1.38
CA PHE A 70 3.20 -14.44 -0.68
C PHE A 70 4.18 -14.76 0.44
N THR A 71 5.48 -14.55 0.25
CA THR A 71 6.47 -14.77 1.32
C THR A 71 6.29 -13.75 2.45
N ALA A 72 5.99 -12.50 2.15
CA ALA A 72 5.68 -11.51 3.17
C ALA A 72 4.47 -11.91 4.02
N VAL A 73 3.36 -12.27 3.38
CA VAL A 73 2.09 -12.56 4.07
C VAL A 73 2.12 -13.93 4.74
N LEU A 74 2.45 -14.98 4.01
CA LEU A 74 2.43 -16.35 4.55
C LEU A 74 3.60 -16.61 5.49
N GLY A 75 4.79 -16.13 5.15
CA GLY A 75 5.98 -16.29 5.97
C GLY A 75 5.84 -15.62 7.34
N SER A 76 5.31 -14.39 7.39
CA SER A 76 5.06 -13.71 8.66
C SER A 76 4.02 -14.44 9.52
N LYS A 77 2.99 -15.01 8.91
CA LYS A 77 1.98 -15.81 9.63
C LYS A 77 2.57 -17.11 10.15
N LEU A 78 3.38 -17.80 9.37
CA LEU A 78 4.05 -19.03 9.81
C LEU A 78 5.00 -18.75 10.98
N LEU A 79 5.76 -17.66 10.95
CA LEU A 79 6.61 -17.25 12.06
C LEU A 79 5.78 -16.89 13.31
N LEU A 80 4.68 -16.18 13.15
CA LEU A 80 3.78 -15.87 14.26
C LEU A 80 3.23 -17.16 14.91
N ILE A 81 2.75 -18.11 14.10
CA ILE A 81 2.23 -19.39 14.56
C ILE A 81 3.33 -20.21 15.26
N SER A 82 4.55 -20.23 14.71
CA SER A 82 5.66 -20.98 15.33
C SER A 82 6.06 -20.41 16.70
N GLY A 83 5.99 -19.08 16.86
CA GLY A 83 6.27 -18.41 18.13
C GLY A 83 5.15 -18.55 19.17
N HIS A 84 3.91 -18.76 18.73
CA HIS A 84 2.70 -18.84 19.58
C HIS A 84 1.94 -20.15 19.35
N TRP A 85 2.68 -21.27 19.33
CA TRP A 85 2.13 -22.57 18.98
C TRP A 85 0.98 -23.03 19.89
N HIS A 86 1.07 -22.76 21.18
CA HIS A 86 0.02 -23.10 22.13
C HIS A 86 -1.28 -22.31 21.90
N ASP A 87 -1.16 -21.02 21.55
CA ASP A 87 -2.30 -20.17 21.24
C ASP A 87 -2.94 -20.60 19.91
N PHE A 88 -2.12 -21.04 18.94
CA PHE A 88 -2.60 -21.58 17.68
C PHE A 88 -3.44 -22.85 17.89
N LEU A 89 -3.00 -23.77 18.75
CA LEU A 89 -3.77 -24.99 19.06
C LEU A 89 -5.12 -24.66 19.71
N SER A 90 -5.17 -23.58 20.51
CA SER A 90 -6.40 -23.16 21.20
C SER A 90 -7.36 -22.40 20.27
N TYR A 91 -6.83 -21.57 19.35
CA TYR A 91 -7.63 -20.69 18.49
C TYR A 91 -7.13 -20.63 17.06
N PRO A 92 -7.14 -21.77 16.29
CA PRO A 92 -6.51 -21.83 14.98
C PRO A 92 -7.14 -20.88 13.95
N LEU A 93 -8.46 -20.77 13.93
CA LEU A 93 -9.17 -19.88 12.99
C LEU A 93 -8.90 -18.40 13.26
N LEU A 94 -8.69 -18.02 14.52
CA LEU A 94 -8.36 -16.65 14.88
C LEU A 94 -6.96 -16.29 14.37
N MET A 95 -5.98 -17.16 14.56
CA MET A 95 -4.61 -16.94 14.11
C MET A 95 -4.44 -16.98 12.58
N LEU A 96 -5.26 -17.80 11.89
CA LEU A 96 -5.30 -17.83 10.42
C LEU A 96 -6.09 -16.64 9.84
N SER A 97 -6.88 -15.94 10.65
CA SER A 97 -7.63 -14.78 10.17
C SER A 97 -6.71 -13.68 9.67
N ILE A 98 -7.19 -12.87 8.73
CA ILE A 98 -6.44 -11.71 8.18
C ILE A 98 -6.25 -10.62 9.23
N SER A 99 -7.07 -10.61 10.28
CA SER A 99 -7.09 -9.60 11.35
C SER A 99 -6.12 -9.93 12.49
N VAL A 100 -4.84 -10.12 12.19
CA VAL A 100 -3.80 -10.19 13.23
C VAL A 100 -3.52 -8.78 13.73
N PRO A 101 -3.34 -8.56 15.05
CA PRO A 101 -2.94 -7.25 15.58
C PRO A 101 -1.69 -6.74 14.85
N ARG A 102 -1.75 -5.52 14.35
CA ARG A 102 -0.59 -4.87 13.72
C ARG A 102 0.39 -4.47 14.83
N THR A 103 1.40 -5.28 15.06
CA THR A 103 2.52 -4.95 15.94
C THR A 103 3.71 -4.50 15.10
N VAL A 104 4.66 -3.74 15.72
CA VAL A 104 5.90 -3.33 15.05
C VAL A 104 6.63 -4.55 14.49
N ASP A 105 6.76 -5.60 15.30
CA ASP A 105 7.47 -6.83 14.92
C ASP A 105 6.81 -7.54 13.74
N SER A 106 5.48 -7.60 13.70
CA SER A 106 4.76 -8.24 12.58
C SER A 106 4.95 -7.48 11.26
N VAL A 107 4.93 -6.14 11.31
CA VAL A 107 5.16 -5.30 10.11
C VAL A 107 6.59 -5.42 9.63
N LEU A 108 7.58 -5.34 10.52
CA LEU A 108 9.00 -5.48 10.16
C LEU A 108 9.30 -6.88 9.62
N THR A 109 8.71 -7.92 10.20
CA THR A 109 8.84 -9.30 9.71
C THR A 109 8.28 -9.45 8.30
N GLN A 110 7.10 -8.90 8.00
CA GLN A 110 6.51 -8.94 6.66
C GLN A 110 7.40 -8.25 5.63
N ILE A 111 7.88 -7.04 5.95
CA ILE A 111 8.78 -6.29 5.08
C ILE A 111 10.09 -7.05 4.87
N GLY A 112 10.70 -7.52 5.96
CA GLY A 112 11.98 -8.24 5.92
C GLY A 112 11.91 -9.52 5.09
N LEU A 113 10.89 -10.35 5.29
CA LEU A 113 10.68 -11.59 4.52
C LEU A 113 10.40 -11.30 3.05
N GLY A 114 9.52 -10.35 2.76
CA GLY A 114 9.20 -9.98 1.39
C GLY A 114 10.41 -9.44 0.64
N LEU A 115 11.15 -8.50 1.24
CA LEU A 115 12.38 -7.95 0.65
C LEU A 115 13.44 -9.03 0.44
N SER A 116 13.70 -9.86 1.44
CA SER A 116 14.70 -10.94 1.35
C SER A 116 14.37 -11.92 0.23
N ALA A 117 13.11 -12.34 0.13
CA ALA A 117 12.66 -13.26 -0.94
C ALA A 117 12.76 -12.60 -2.32
N GLY A 118 12.32 -11.35 -2.44
CA GLY A 118 12.40 -10.59 -3.70
C GLY A 118 13.85 -10.40 -4.15
N LEU A 119 14.73 -9.95 -3.26
CA LEU A 119 16.16 -9.76 -3.55
C LEU A 119 16.85 -11.08 -3.92
N LEU A 120 16.55 -12.16 -3.19
CA LEU A 120 17.07 -13.49 -3.50
C LEU A 120 16.62 -13.95 -4.89
N TYR A 121 15.34 -13.78 -5.22
CA TYR A 121 14.82 -14.13 -6.54
C TYR A 121 15.49 -13.32 -7.65
N MET A 122 15.64 -12.00 -7.47
CA MET A 122 16.30 -11.12 -8.44
C MET A 122 17.76 -11.53 -8.67
N THR A 123 18.49 -11.87 -7.61
CA THR A 123 19.90 -12.34 -7.72
C THR A 123 20.00 -13.68 -8.44
N LEU A 124 19.14 -14.65 -8.09
CA LEU A 124 19.13 -15.98 -8.72
C LEU A 124 18.77 -15.90 -10.21
N LYS A 125 17.85 -15.01 -10.57
CA LYS A 125 17.42 -14.77 -11.97
C LYS A 125 18.29 -13.75 -12.70
N ARG A 126 19.31 -13.18 -12.05
CA ARG A 126 20.21 -12.16 -12.59
C ARG A 126 19.46 -10.98 -13.22
N MET A 127 18.37 -10.56 -12.56
CA MET A 127 17.57 -9.44 -13.03
C MET A 127 18.32 -8.11 -12.84
N PRO A 128 18.24 -7.18 -13.79
CA PRO A 128 18.82 -5.84 -13.63
C PRO A 128 18.00 -5.07 -12.60
N TRP A 129 18.55 -4.83 -11.41
CA TRP A 129 17.82 -4.35 -10.23
C TRP A 129 17.07 -3.04 -10.47
N LEU A 130 17.77 -2.06 -11.02
CA LEU A 130 17.20 -0.72 -11.20
C LEU A 130 16.14 -0.67 -12.30
N ASP A 131 16.36 -1.39 -13.41
CA ASP A 131 15.36 -1.51 -14.46
C ASP A 131 14.13 -2.27 -13.97
N THR A 132 14.33 -3.25 -13.10
CA THR A 132 13.25 -4.01 -12.46
C THR A 132 12.42 -3.12 -11.52
N PHE A 133 13.07 -2.29 -10.70
CA PHE A 133 12.36 -1.34 -9.83
C PHE A 133 11.65 -0.25 -10.64
N ASP A 134 12.26 0.27 -11.71
CA ASP A 134 11.63 1.22 -12.62
C ASP A 134 10.39 0.62 -13.30
N ALA A 135 10.49 -0.64 -13.72
CA ALA A 135 9.36 -1.36 -14.30
C ALA A 135 8.23 -1.58 -13.30
N ALA A 136 8.55 -1.81 -12.02
CA ALA A 136 7.57 -2.03 -10.97
C ALA A 136 6.89 -0.72 -10.50
N ALA A 137 7.55 0.43 -10.58
CA ALA A 137 7.10 1.68 -9.99
C ALA A 137 5.69 2.12 -10.41
N PRO A 138 5.29 2.14 -11.71
CA PRO A 138 3.92 2.48 -12.10
C PRO A 138 2.88 1.47 -11.59
N GLY A 139 3.23 0.17 -11.60
CA GLY A 139 2.38 -0.89 -11.07
C GLY A 139 2.16 -0.78 -9.57
N TRP A 140 3.19 -0.42 -8.82
CA TRP A 140 3.11 -0.14 -7.38
C TRP A 140 2.24 1.06 -7.07
N ALA A 141 2.40 2.16 -7.80
CA ALA A 141 1.55 3.34 -7.63
C ALA A 141 0.07 2.98 -7.87
N LEU A 142 -0.24 2.27 -8.95
CA LEU A 142 -1.62 1.83 -9.24
C LEU A 142 -2.16 0.86 -8.18
N GLY A 143 -1.36 -0.11 -7.76
CA GLY A 143 -1.73 -1.05 -6.70
C GLY A 143 -2.04 -0.34 -5.38
N GLN A 144 -1.23 0.64 -4.97
CA GLN A 144 -1.49 1.43 -3.77
C GLN A 144 -2.74 2.30 -3.88
N ALA A 145 -3.04 2.86 -5.06
CA ALA A 145 -4.28 3.59 -5.28
C ALA A 145 -5.51 2.70 -5.08
N ILE A 146 -5.49 1.48 -5.63
CA ILE A 146 -6.58 0.50 -5.48
C ILE A 146 -6.71 0.05 -4.01
N LEU A 147 -5.59 -0.19 -3.32
CA LEU A 147 -5.58 -0.52 -1.89
C LEU A 147 -6.16 0.60 -1.03
N ALA A 148 -5.82 1.85 -1.33
CA ALA A 148 -6.36 3.02 -0.63
C ALA A 148 -7.88 3.13 -0.78
N LEU A 149 -8.42 2.84 -1.98
CA LEU A 149 -9.87 2.72 -2.18
C LEU A 149 -10.45 1.56 -1.36
N GLY A 150 -9.79 0.41 -1.33
CA GLY A 150 -10.21 -0.73 -0.51
C GLY A 150 -10.27 -0.37 0.98
N CYS A 151 -9.29 0.35 1.50
CA CYS A 151 -9.28 0.89 2.86
C CYS A 151 -10.43 1.88 3.09
N PHE A 152 -10.73 2.74 2.13
CA PHE A 152 -11.86 3.66 2.23
C PHE A 152 -13.19 2.91 2.40
N PHE A 153 -13.47 1.90 1.56
CA PHE A 153 -14.68 1.10 1.66
C PHE A 153 -14.73 0.20 2.90
N ALA A 154 -13.59 -0.23 3.41
CA ALA A 154 -13.49 -1.03 4.63
C ALA A 154 -13.51 -0.18 5.91
N GLY A 155 -13.23 1.13 5.79
CA GLY A 155 -13.10 2.05 6.92
C GLY A 155 -11.74 1.97 7.64
N CYS A 156 -10.71 1.33 7.07
CA CYS A 156 -9.36 1.32 7.66
C CYS A 156 -8.57 2.60 7.32
N ASP A 157 -7.48 2.86 8.05
CA ASP A 157 -6.60 4.01 7.87
C ASP A 157 -7.36 5.35 7.77
N TYR A 158 -8.39 5.50 8.59
CA TYR A 158 -9.24 6.69 8.64
C TYR A 158 -8.47 7.91 9.16
N GLY A 159 -8.92 9.11 8.76
CA GLY A 159 -8.31 10.36 9.21
C GLY A 159 -8.85 10.87 10.54
N ARG A 160 -8.25 11.93 11.05
CA ARG A 160 -8.70 12.63 12.25
C ARG A 160 -10.07 13.30 12.06
N PRO A 161 -10.80 13.54 13.15
CA PRO A 161 -12.02 14.35 13.11
C PRO A 161 -11.79 15.71 12.46
N THR A 162 -12.75 16.15 11.64
CA THR A 162 -12.60 17.36 10.85
C THR A 162 -13.93 18.13 10.71
N SER A 163 -13.83 19.45 10.58
CA SER A 163 -14.94 20.32 10.21
C SER A 163 -15.01 20.63 8.72
N LEU A 164 -14.11 20.05 7.92
CA LEU A 164 -14.06 20.28 6.48
C LEU A 164 -15.33 19.79 5.79
N PRO A 165 -15.84 20.51 4.77
CA PRO A 165 -17.12 20.18 4.11
C PRO A 165 -17.11 18.82 3.38
N TRP A 166 -15.91 18.32 2.99
CA TRP A 166 -15.74 17.02 2.33
C TRP A 166 -15.34 15.89 3.29
N GLY A 167 -15.40 16.13 4.61
CA GLY A 167 -15.20 15.07 5.60
C GLY A 167 -16.26 13.98 5.46
N VAL A 168 -15.87 12.72 5.61
CA VAL A 168 -16.72 11.55 5.44
C VAL A 168 -17.15 11.00 6.80
N VAL A 169 -18.41 10.53 6.89
CA VAL A 169 -18.96 9.91 8.11
C VAL A 169 -19.15 8.42 7.86
N PHE A 170 -18.61 7.60 8.76
CA PHE A 170 -18.77 6.15 8.71
C PHE A 170 -19.91 5.71 9.64
N HIS A 171 -20.77 4.81 9.14
CA HIS A 171 -21.94 4.30 9.87
C HIS A 171 -21.89 2.78 10.09
N SER A 172 -20.92 2.09 9.47
CA SER A 172 -20.83 0.65 9.54
C SER A 172 -20.26 0.17 10.88
N ARG A 173 -21.05 -0.60 11.63
CA ARG A 173 -20.60 -1.24 12.89
C ARG A 173 -19.38 -2.15 12.67
N TRP A 174 -19.22 -2.71 11.48
CA TRP A 174 -18.08 -3.56 11.13
C TRP A 174 -16.79 -2.76 10.94
N ALA A 175 -16.88 -1.53 10.44
CA ALA A 175 -15.73 -0.63 10.38
C ALA A 175 -15.20 -0.31 11.78
N ALA A 176 -16.10 -0.03 12.73
CA ALA A 176 -15.73 0.19 14.12
C ALA A 176 -15.13 -1.07 14.76
N LEU A 177 -15.77 -2.24 14.57
CA LEU A 177 -15.33 -3.48 15.20
C LEU A 177 -13.96 -3.98 14.69
N TRP A 178 -13.71 -3.85 13.39
CA TRP A 178 -12.50 -4.39 12.78
C TRP A 178 -11.34 -3.40 12.72
N ASN A 179 -11.65 -2.11 12.57
CA ASN A 179 -10.64 -1.08 12.33
C ASN A 179 -10.63 0.03 13.40
N GLY A 180 -11.51 -0.04 14.40
CA GLY A 180 -11.62 1.00 15.42
C GLY A 180 -12.15 2.34 14.88
N THR A 181 -12.80 2.35 13.71
CA THR A 181 -13.26 3.57 13.05
C THR A 181 -14.35 4.27 13.87
N PRO A 182 -14.18 5.57 14.23
CA PRO A 182 -15.22 6.33 14.91
C PRO A 182 -16.48 6.44 14.06
N LEU A 183 -17.62 6.03 14.62
CA LEU A 183 -18.91 6.13 13.95
C LEU A 183 -19.55 7.50 14.19
N ASN A 184 -20.36 7.95 13.22
CA ASN A 184 -21.13 9.19 13.29
C ASN A 184 -20.27 10.44 13.51
N THR A 185 -18.97 10.34 13.23
CA THR A 185 -18.00 11.44 13.34
C THR A 185 -17.48 11.75 11.96
N ARG A 186 -17.43 13.04 11.61
CA ARG A 186 -16.87 13.50 10.33
C ARG A 186 -15.35 13.39 10.37
N LEU A 187 -14.77 12.54 9.51
CA LEU A 187 -13.35 12.21 9.44
C LEU A 187 -12.75 12.69 8.13
N GLN A 188 -11.47 13.04 8.13
CA GLN A 188 -10.74 13.33 6.90
C GLN A 188 -10.60 12.06 6.05
N PRO A 189 -10.93 12.11 4.74
CA PRO A 189 -10.80 10.96 3.84
C PRO A 189 -9.35 10.79 3.34
N VAL A 190 -8.42 10.50 4.25
CA VAL A 190 -6.97 10.37 3.96
C VAL A 190 -6.72 9.30 2.89
N GLN A 191 -7.53 8.26 2.88
CA GLN A 191 -7.47 7.19 1.89
C GLN A 191 -7.72 7.72 0.46
N LEU A 192 -8.67 8.64 0.29
CA LEU A 192 -8.96 9.24 -1.01
C LEU A 192 -7.85 10.20 -1.45
N TYR A 193 -7.22 10.91 -0.52
CA TYR A 193 -6.04 11.74 -0.83
C TYR A 193 -4.89 10.87 -1.32
N LEU A 194 -4.60 9.78 -0.61
CA LEU A 194 -3.56 8.82 -1.02
C LEU A 194 -3.89 8.21 -2.40
N CYS A 195 -5.15 7.79 -2.61
CA CYS A 195 -5.58 7.25 -3.90
C CYS A 195 -5.34 8.24 -5.04
N ALA A 196 -5.78 9.49 -4.89
CA ALA A 196 -5.62 10.52 -5.92
C ALA A 196 -4.15 10.78 -6.26
N VAL A 197 -3.28 10.90 -5.25
CA VAL A 197 -1.85 11.11 -5.46
C VAL A 197 -1.21 9.90 -6.14
N GLN A 198 -1.53 8.68 -5.72
CA GLN A 198 -0.96 7.47 -6.32
C GLN A 198 -1.42 7.26 -7.77
N LEU A 199 -2.67 7.61 -8.11
CA LEU A 199 -3.14 7.62 -9.51
C LEU A 199 -2.40 8.66 -10.35
N ALA A 200 -2.22 9.87 -9.82
CA ALA A 200 -1.44 10.91 -10.48
C ALA A 200 0.02 10.50 -10.70
N LEU A 201 0.64 9.86 -9.69
CA LEU A 201 1.99 9.30 -9.80
C LEU A 201 2.07 8.19 -10.84
N CYS A 202 1.11 7.26 -10.86
CA CYS A 202 1.06 6.20 -11.88
C CYS A 202 1.02 6.81 -13.29
N TRP A 203 0.12 7.78 -13.52
CA TRP A 203 0.03 8.46 -14.79
C TRP A 203 1.33 9.19 -15.16
N LEU A 204 1.93 9.92 -14.24
CA LEU A 204 3.18 10.66 -14.44
C LEU A 204 4.34 9.73 -14.77
N LEU A 205 4.49 8.61 -14.05
CA LEU A 205 5.53 7.62 -14.28
C LEU A 205 5.39 6.94 -15.66
N LEU A 206 4.15 6.63 -16.09
CA LEU A 206 3.89 6.09 -17.41
C LEU A 206 4.20 7.09 -18.51
N TRP A 207 3.89 8.37 -18.30
CA TRP A 207 4.24 9.44 -19.23
C TRP A 207 5.76 9.67 -19.31
N TRP A 208 6.45 9.51 -18.17
CA TRP A 208 7.91 9.67 -18.09
C TRP A 208 8.68 8.46 -18.61
N LEU A 209 8.13 7.25 -18.52
CA LEU A 209 8.77 5.98 -18.90
C LEU A 209 9.52 6.03 -20.24
N PRO A 210 8.94 6.54 -21.36
CA PRO A 210 9.67 6.62 -22.66
C PRO A 210 10.78 7.68 -22.66
N LYS A 211 10.79 8.61 -21.71
CA LYS A 211 11.76 9.72 -21.60
C LYS A 211 12.84 9.44 -20.56
N ARG A 212 12.77 8.28 -19.90
CA ARG A 212 13.75 7.86 -18.89
C ARG A 212 15.17 7.91 -19.44
N ARG A 213 16.07 8.57 -18.71
CA ARG A 213 17.47 8.75 -19.13
C ARG A 213 18.41 7.71 -18.54
N GLN A 214 18.13 7.26 -17.31
CA GLN A 214 18.99 6.33 -16.56
C GLN A 214 18.18 5.31 -15.76
N PRO A 215 18.73 4.10 -15.50
CA PRO A 215 18.10 3.12 -14.62
C PRO A 215 17.96 3.64 -13.20
N GLY A 216 16.79 3.39 -12.57
CA GLY A 216 16.46 3.83 -11.20
C GLY A 216 15.74 5.18 -11.13
N GLU A 217 15.56 5.88 -12.25
CA GLU A 217 14.95 7.22 -12.30
C GLU A 217 13.46 7.20 -11.93
N LEU A 218 12.70 6.24 -12.45
CA LEU A 218 11.26 6.12 -12.16
C LEU A 218 11.02 5.59 -10.76
N ALA A 219 11.81 4.61 -10.32
CA ALA A 219 11.75 4.09 -8.97
C ALA A 219 12.09 5.16 -7.94
N GLY A 220 13.17 5.94 -8.18
CA GLY A 220 13.56 7.06 -7.34
C GLY A 220 12.47 8.13 -7.24
N ALA A 221 11.85 8.50 -8.35
CA ALA A 221 10.76 9.47 -8.39
C ALA A 221 9.52 8.96 -7.62
N TRP A 222 9.16 7.70 -7.79
CA TRP A 222 8.06 7.10 -7.05
C TRP A 222 8.36 7.03 -5.54
N MET A 223 9.54 6.55 -5.14
CA MET A 223 9.94 6.46 -3.73
C MET A 223 9.92 7.83 -3.06
N LEU A 224 10.48 8.85 -3.72
CA LEU A 224 10.52 10.21 -3.21
C LEU A 224 9.11 10.79 -3.04
N ALA A 225 8.31 10.78 -4.12
CA ALA A 225 6.99 11.41 -4.11
C ALA A 225 5.98 10.66 -3.24
N SER A 226 5.97 9.32 -3.31
CA SER A 226 5.08 8.48 -2.49
C SER A 226 5.47 8.54 -1.02
N GLY A 227 6.77 8.47 -0.70
CA GLY A 227 7.28 8.58 0.67
C GLY A 227 6.94 9.94 1.30
N LEU A 228 7.17 11.04 0.60
CA LEU A 228 6.79 12.38 1.07
C LEU A 228 5.28 12.48 1.31
N THR A 229 4.47 12.02 0.35
CA THR A 229 3.01 12.06 0.48
C THR A 229 2.54 11.29 1.71
N ARG A 230 3.00 10.06 1.89
CA ARG A 230 2.61 9.20 3.02
C ARG A 230 3.11 9.77 4.35
N PHE A 231 4.34 10.26 4.40
CA PHE A 231 4.90 10.91 5.58
C PHE A 231 4.02 12.07 6.08
N PHE A 232 3.56 12.93 5.16
CA PHE A 232 2.68 14.05 5.54
C PHE A 232 1.25 13.59 5.84
N LEU A 233 0.71 12.62 5.09
CA LEU A 233 -0.63 12.11 5.35
C LEU A 233 -0.73 11.38 6.69
N ASP A 234 0.36 10.79 7.19
CA ASP A 234 0.39 10.12 8.49
C ASP A 234 0.04 11.07 9.66
N PHE A 235 0.34 12.36 9.54
CA PHE A 235 -0.09 13.36 10.54
C PHE A 235 -1.60 13.54 10.62
N TYR A 236 -2.32 13.24 9.54
CA TYR A 236 -3.77 13.32 9.45
C TYR A 236 -4.48 11.99 9.73
N LEU A 237 -3.75 10.90 9.91
CA LEU A 237 -4.31 9.61 10.29
C LEU A 237 -4.85 9.68 11.72
N GLY A 238 -6.02 9.05 11.92
CA GLY A 238 -6.63 8.77 13.22
C GLY A 238 -6.21 7.40 13.76
N GLY A 239 -6.66 7.09 14.97
CA GLY A 239 -6.44 5.80 15.62
C GLY A 239 -5.04 5.59 16.19
N ASP A 240 -4.81 4.36 16.65
CA ASP A 240 -3.54 3.97 17.29
C ASP A 240 -2.45 3.80 16.21
N ARG A 241 -1.38 4.56 16.36
CA ARG A 241 -0.20 4.47 15.50
C ARG A 241 0.87 3.65 16.20
N LEU A 242 1.58 2.84 15.44
CA LEU A 242 2.78 2.14 15.92
C LEU A 242 3.89 3.17 16.12
N LEU A 243 4.03 3.69 17.34
CA LEU A 243 5.02 4.70 17.68
C LEU A 243 6.37 4.04 17.98
N ILE A 244 7.43 4.67 17.52
CA ILE A 244 8.83 4.32 17.77
C ILE A 244 9.57 5.53 18.34
N LEU A 245 10.82 5.36 18.76
CA LEU A 245 11.66 6.43 19.32
C LEU A 245 10.94 7.20 20.43
N SER A 246 10.42 6.48 21.42
CA SER A 246 9.72 7.07 22.57
C SER A 246 8.50 7.92 22.19
N GLY A 247 7.84 7.61 21.06
CA GLY A 247 6.64 8.30 20.61
C GLY A 247 6.86 9.46 19.67
N ALA A 248 8.11 9.77 19.28
CA ALA A 248 8.42 10.90 18.42
C ALA A 248 7.98 10.69 16.97
N LEU A 249 8.05 9.46 16.46
CA LEU A 249 7.70 9.11 15.08
C LEU A 249 6.83 7.85 15.05
N SER A 250 5.99 7.72 14.03
CA SER A 250 5.37 6.44 13.71
C SER A 250 6.34 5.55 12.92
N LEU A 251 6.16 4.23 13.01
CA LEU A 251 6.92 3.27 12.21
C LEU A 251 6.74 3.55 10.71
N THR A 252 5.52 3.89 10.28
CA THR A 252 5.22 4.27 8.89
C THR A 252 6.00 5.49 8.47
N GLN A 253 6.06 6.55 9.29
CA GLN A 253 6.87 7.74 9.00
C GLN A 253 8.36 7.43 8.86
N ALA A 254 8.91 6.54 9.69
CA ALA A 254 10.30 6.14 9.57
C ALA A 254 10.58 5.39 8.26
N ILE A 255 9.70 4.47 7.87
CA ILE A 255 9.80 3.76 6.59
C ILE A 255 9.68 4.73 5.42
N ASP A 256 8.71 5.64 5.46
CA ASP A 256 8.49 6.65 4.41
C ASP A 256 9.69 7.61 4.30
N PHE A 257 10.30 7.98 5.41
CA PHE A 257 11.54 8.77 5.43
C PHE A 257 12.71 8.02 4.76
N CYS A 258 12.88 6.72 5.04
CA CYS A 258 13.88 5.90 4.35
C CYS A 258 13.62 5.85 2.84
N LEU A 259 12.35 5.71 2.42
CA LEU A 259 11.99 5.74 0.99
C LEU A 259 12.35 7.09 0.35
N VAL A 260 12.07 8.20 1.03
CA VAL A 260 12.43 9.55 0.56
C VAL A 260 13.94 9.67 0.35
N VAL A 261 14.73 9.23 1.33
CA VAL A 261 16.21 9.29 1.25
C VAL A 261 16.73 8.43 0.10
N ILE A 262 16.27 7.17 0.00
CA ILE A 262 16.68 6.27 -1.08
C ILE A 262 16.26 6.84 -2.44
N GLY A 263 15.04 7.34 -2.56
CA GLY A 263 14.54 7.95 -3.78
C GLY A 263 15.35 9.17 -4.21
N ALA A 264 15.70 10.04 -3.27
CA ALA A 264 16.55 11.20 -3.51
C ALA A 264 17.96 10.79 -3.99
N LEU A 265 18.58 9.81 -3.31
CA LEU A 265 19.90 9.30 -3.69
C LEU A 265 19.90 8.70 -5.11
N LEU A 266 18.86 7.92 -5.47
CA LEU A 266 18.72 7.36 -6.82
C LEU A 266 18.61 8.44 -7.90
N LEU A 267 17.93 9.55 -7.61
CA LEU A 267 17.78 10.67 -8.55
C LEU A 267 19.04 11.56 -8.66
N MET A 268 19.82 11.65 -7.57
CA MET A 268 21.05 12.46 -7.55
C MET A 268 22.23 11.75 -8.21
N GLU A 269 22.25 10.42 -8.22
CA GLU A 269 23.33 9.63 -8.79
C GLU A 269 23.31 9.73 -10.33
N LYS A 270 24.21 10.53 -10.87
CA LYS A 270 24.44 10.62 -12.33
C LYS A 270 25.17 9.37 -12.79
N ARG A 271 24.46 8.46 -13.44
CA ARG A 271 25.08 7.26 -14.04
C ARG A 271 25.48 7.55 -15.49
N PRO A 272 26.65 7.09 -15.92
CA PRO A 272 27.02 7.21 -17.32
C PRO A 272 25.98 6.47 -18.17
N THR A 273 25.40 7.19 -19.12
CA THR A 273 24.51 6.60 -20.11
C THR A 273 25.29 5.51 -20.81
N GLN A 274 24.93 4.24 -20.63
CA GLN A 274 25.48 3.18 -21.47
C GLN A 274 24.97 3.48 -22.89
N LEU A 275 25.81 4.16 -23.68
CA LEU A 275 25.63 4.26 -25.12
C LEU A 275 25.49 2.83 -25.60
N ALA A 276 24.36 2.52 -26.20
CA ALA A 276 24.09 1.25 -26.83
C ALA A 276 25.22 1.02 -27.88
N THR A 277 26.19 0.21 -27.52
CA THR A 277 27.10 -0.38 -28.51
C THR A 277 26.23 -1.34 -29.31
N SER A 278 25.92 -0.89 -30.49
CA SER A 278 25.22 -1.58 -31.58
C SER A 278 25.83 -2.95 -31.87
#